data_45cf899746236ada2419cbbb390378be
#
_entry.id   45cf899746236ada2419cbbb390378be
#
_cell.length_a   1.000
_cell.length_b   1.000
_cell.length_c   1.000
_cell.angle_alpha   90.00
_cell.angle_beta   90.00
_cell.angle_gamma   90.00
#
_symmetry.space_group_name_H-M   'P 1'
#
loop_
_entity.id
_entity.type
_entity.pdbx_description
1 polymer ?
#
loop_
_entity_poly.entity_id
_entity_poly.type
_entity_poly.pdbx_seq_one_letter_code
_entity_poly.pdbx_strand_id
1 'polypeptide(L)'
;MIHSLIMLKRFARQKSVTYEENDIKTFEKKVEFECAQEIIKRIQQEFQVDLGNEVYYLTQHLISSQRFLIDDPKEDYEYKNEIEKILIKIKEETNIDLSDDKQLINGLAMHLSAALQRMRFDMNIRNEFLDSIKNMYPLAFELAVIAGEIIEENFQFRTQENEIGFLAMHFGAALERKGLNEKKPRKKAIIVCYAGVATAMLIKEKIEQN
;
A
#
# COMPACT_ATOMS: atom_id res chain seq x y z
N MET A 1 16.40 -0.84 9.90
CA MET A 1 17.69 -0.15 10.22
C MET A 1 17.59 1.37 10.14
N ILE A 2 17.12 2.01 9.06
CA ILE A 2 17.01 3.48 8.95
C ILE A 2 16.11 4.08 10.04
N HIS A 3 14.95 3.51 10.28
CA HIS A 3 14.00 4.01 11.29
C HIS A 3 14.54 3.96 12.70
N SER A 4 15.30 2.92 13.07
CA SER A 4 15.97 2.83 14.37
C SER A 4 17.01 3.94 14.57
N LEU A 5 17.76 4.29 13.50
CA LEU A 5 18.71 5.41 13.54
C LEU A 5 17.99 6.77 13.68
N ILE A 6 16.84 6.94 13.03
CA ILE A 6 16.01 8.15 13.16
C ILE A 6 15.50 8.31 14.59
N MET A 7 14.99 7.22 15.21
CA MET A 7 14.54 7.22 16.61
C MET A 7 15.66 7.62 17.56
N LEU A 8 16.82 7.00 17.46
CA LEU A 8 17.98 7.33 18.29
C LEU A 8 18.44 8.78 18.11
N LYS A 9 18.42 9.28 16.86
CA LYS A 9 18.77 10.67 16.56
C LYS A 9 17.77 11.68 17.11
N ARG A 10 16.47 11.36 17.11
CA ARG A 10 15.43 12.17 17.76
C ARG A 10 15.60 12.19 19.29
N PHE A 11 15.82 11.02 19.87
CA PHE A 11 16.11 10.88 21.29
C PHE A 11 17.30 11.77 21.70
N ALA A 12 18.41 11.67 21.01
CA ALA A 12 19.59 12.49 21.27
C ALA A 12 19.35 14.01 21.13
N ARG A 13 18.29 14.42 20.40
CA ARG A 13 17.86 15.82 20.24
C ARG A 13 16.70 16.21 21.17
N GLN A 14 16.30 15.34 22.08
CA GLN A 14 15.17 15.53 23.00
C GLN A 14 13.86 15.88 22.24
N LYS A 15 13.69 15.35 21.03
CA LYS A 15 12.45 15.47 20.24
C LYS A 15 11.68 14.17 20.33
N SER A 16 10.43 14.22 20.80
CA SER A 16 9.50 13.08 20.79
C SER A 16 8.43 13.23 19.72
N VAL A 17 7.91 12.11 19.27
CA VAL A 17 6.70 12.08 18.43
C VAL A 17 5.50 12.00 19.37
N THR A 18 4.47 12.77 19.06
CA THR A 18 3.18 12.77 19.78
C THR A 18 2.11 12.15 18.88
N TYR A 19 1.25 11.37 19.47
CA TYR A 19 0.10 10.73 18.80
C TYR A 19 -1.17 11.08 19.55
N GLU A 20 -2.28 11.12 18.82
CA GLU A 20 -3.60 11.26 19.42
C GLU A 20 -3.99 9.98 20.18
N GLU A 21 -4.80 10.11 21.23
CA GLU A 21 -5.19 8.99 22.08
C GLU A 21 -5.90 7.86 21.29
N ASN A 22 -6.66 8.22 20.27
CA ASN A 22 -7.33 7.25 19.40
C ASN A 22 -6.35 6.46 18.54
N ASP A 23 -5.26 7.08 18.09
CA ASP A 23 -4.21 6.40 17.33
C ASP A 23 -3.45 5.42 18.22
N ILE A 24 -3.10 5.84 19.42
CA ILE A 24 -2.47 4.99 20.43
C ILE A 24 -3.30 3.72 20.65
N LYS A 25 -4.60 3.87 20.97
CA LYS A 25 -5.52 2.73 21.16
C LYS A 25 -5.65 1.83 19.93
N THR A 26 -5.51 2.41 18.76
CA THR A 26 -5.56 1.65 17.49
C THR A 26 -4.28 0.84 17.28
N PHE A 27 -3.12 1.44 17.56
CA PHE A 27 -1.82 0.75 17.47
C PHE A 27 -1.72 -0.40 18.45
N GLU A 28 -2.12 -0.20 19.71
CA GLU A 28 -2.03 -1.22 20.77
C GLU A 28 -2.81 -2.50 20.50
N LYS A 29 -3.76 -2.46 19.56
CA LYS A 29 -4.53 -3.63 19.13
C LYS A 29 -3.89 -4.41 17.96
N LYS A 30 -2.79 -3.92 17.41
CA LYS A 30 -2.15 -4.51 16.22
C LYS A 30 -0.98 -5.41 16.63
N VAL A 31 -0.79 -6.49 15.89
CA VAL A 31 0.36 -7.43 16.09
C VAL A 31 1.70 -6.70 15.91
N GLU A 32 1.74 -5.70 15.03
CA GLU A 32 2.91 -4.86 14.80
C GLU A 32 3.34 -4.07 16.04
N PHE A 33 2.41 -3.76 16.94
CA PHE A 33 2.72 -3.10 18.20
C PHE A 33 3.51 -4.02 19.13
N GLU A 34 3.11 -5.27 19.26
CA GLU A 34 3.86 -6.27 20.05
C GLU A 34 5.27 -6.44 19.48
N CYS A 35 5.40 -6.53 18.17
CA CYS A 35 6.69 -6.61 17.49
C CYS A 35 7.54 -5.36 17.74
N ALA A 36 6.93 -4.16 17.64
CA ALA A 36 7.60 -2.89 17.92
C ALA A 36 8.09 -2.82 19.38
N GLN A 37 7.26 -3.24 20.35
CA GLN A 37 7.64 -3.27 21.76
C GLN A 37 8.89 -4.13 22.01
N GLU A 38 8.94 -5.33 21.41
CA GLU A 38 10.10 -6.20 21.57
C GLU A 38 11.37 -5.60 20.96
N ILE A 39 11.25 -4.97 19.79
CA ILE A 39 12.37 -4.27 19.13
C ILE A 39 12.85 -3.09 20.01
N ILE A 40 11.93 -2.25 20.47
CA ILE A 40 12.25 -1.10 21.32
C ILE A 40 12.93 -1.56 22.61
N LYS A 41 12.39 -2.59 23.27
CA LYS A 41 12.97 -3.16 24.50
C LYS A 41 14.43 -3.59 24.28
N ARG A 42 14.75 -4.26 23.19
CA ARG A 42 16.12 -4.66 22.85
C ARG A 42 17.04 -3.46 22.63
N ILE A 43 16.55 -2.43 21.91
CA ILE A 43 17.32 -1.20 21.67
C ILE A 43 17.59 -0.47 22.99
N GLN A 44 16.58 -0.35 23.87
CA GLN A 44 16.71 0.30 25.18
C GLN A 44 17.74 -0.43 26.06
N GLN A 45 17.73 -1.77 26.04
CA GLN A 45 18.69 -2.58 26.82
C GLN A 45 20.12 -2.43 26.30
N GLU A 46 20.31 -2.47 24.98
CA GLU A 46 21.64 -2.40 24.34
C GLU A 46 22.28 -1.01 24.50
N PHE A 47 21.49 0.05 24.31
CA PHE A 47 21.97 1.41 24.32
C PHE A 47 21.76 2.16 25.62
N GLN A 48 21.11 1.53 26.62
CA GLN A 48 20.76 2.12 27.93
C GLN A 48 20.02 3.46 27.78
N VAL A 49 19.05 3.53 26.87
CA VAL A 49 18.24 4.71 26.57
C VAL A 49 16.77 4.42 26.85
N ASP A 50 16.01 5.43 27.25
CA ASP A 50 14.53 5.34 27.31
C ASP A 50 13.94 6.00 26.07
N LEU A 51 13.39 5.19 25.19
CA LEU A 51 12.82 5.64 23.92
C LEU A 51 11.36 6.08 24.03
N GLY A 52 10.72 5.94 25.19
CA GLY A 52 9.37 6.43 25.43
C GLY A 52 8.36 6.04 24.35
N ASN A 53 7.75 7.05 23.72
CA ASN A 53 6.69 6.86 22.69
C ASN A 53 7.20 6.42 21.31
N GLU A 54 8.49 6.16 21.12
CA GLU A 54 9.04 5.71 19.84
C GLU A 54 8.50 4.32 19.43
N VAL A 55 7.90 3.58 20.36
CA VAL A 55 7.19 2.33 20.04
C VAL A 55 6.06 2.58 19.04
N TYR A 56 5.29 3.65 19.19
CA TYR A 56 4.20 3.99 18.27
C TYR A 56 4.72 4.41 16.90
N TYR A 57 5.84 5.13 16.85
CA TYR A 57 6.52 5.47 15.60
C TYR A 57 6.96 4.19 14.85
N LEU A 58 7.54 3.24 15.56
CA LEU A 58 7.96 1.99 14.95
C LEU A 58 6.75 1.16 14.50
N THR A 59 5.70 1.09 15.32
CA THR A 59 4.44 0.42 14.97
C THR A 59 3.84 0.99 13.69
N GLN A 60 3.74 2.30 13.59
CA GLN A 60 3.27 3.01 12.40
C GLN A 60 4.05 2.59 11.15
N HIS A 61 5.37 2.53 11.24
CA HIS A 61 6.22 2.11 10.13
C HIS A 61 6.08 0.63 9.79
N LEU A 62 5.91 -0.24 10.78
CA LEU A 62 5.68 -1.67 10.54
C LEU A 62 4.34 -1.88 9.81
N ILE A 63 3.26 -1.25 10.25
CA ILE A 63 1.95 -1.31 9.58
C ILE A 63 2.06 -0.79 8.14
N SER A 64 2.69 0.37 7.96
CA SER A 64 2.80 1.02 6.65
C SER A 64 3.71 0.27 5.66
N SER A 65 4.58 -0.59 6.15
CA SER A 65 5.51 -1.39 5.35
C SER A 65 5.05 -2.82 5.13
N GLN A 66 3.85 -3.19 5.56
CA GLN A 66 3.32 -4.53 5.37
C GLN A 66 3.39 -4.94 3.90
N ARG A 67 4.13 -6.01 3.65
CA ARG A 67 4.16 -6.72 2.36
C ARG A 67 3.39 -8.01 2.56
N PHE A 68 2.16 -8.01 2.10
CA PHE A 68 1.33 -9.20 2.21
C PHE A 68 1.83 -10.29 1.26
N LEU A 69 2.10 -11.46 1.81
CA LEU A 69 2.20 -12.68 1.03
C LEU A 69 0.80 -13.02 0.52
N ILE A 70 0.72 -13.48 -0.72
CA ILE A 70 -0.55 -13.86 -1.37
C ILE A 70 -0.95 -15.25 -0.82
N ASP A 71 -1.28 -15.32 0.44
CA ASP A 71 -1.83 -16.54 1.02
C ASP A 71 -3.26 -16.27 1.46
N ASP A 72 -4.17 -16.88 0.71
CA ASP A 72 -5.59 -17.02 0.93
C ASP A 72 -6.47 -15.75 0.86
N PRO A 73 -7.34 -15.64 -0.16
CA PRO A 73 -8.32 -14.58 -0.22
C PRO A 73 -9.35 -14.80 0.90
N LYS A 74 -9.25 -14.05 1.97
CA LYS A 74 -10.33 -13.98 2.97
C LYS A 74 -11.56 -13.40 2.28
N GLU A 75 -12.70 -14.06 2.40
CA GLU A 75 -13.97 -13.53 1.88
C GLU A 75 -14.40 -12.24 2.58
N ASP A 76 -13.84 -11.94 3.74
CA ASP A 76 -14.14 -10.75 4.55
C ASP A 76 -12.83 -9.95 4.77
N TYR A 77 -12.59 -8.98 3.89
CA TYR A 77 -11.44 -8.08 3.97
C TYR A 77 -11.87 -6.67 4.38
N GLU A 78 -10.97 -6.01 5.07
CA GLU A 78 -11.10 -4.60 5.44
C GLU A 78 -11.30 -3.75 4.16
N TYR A 79 -12.15 -2.72 4.19
CA TYR A 79 -12.45 -1.81 3.06
C TYR A 79 -13.20 -2.42 1.86
N LYS A 80 -13.94 -3.51 2.06
CA LYS A 80 -14.74 -4.14 1.00
C LYS A 80 -15.72 -3.17 0.34
N ASN A 81 -16.46 -2.41 1.16
CA ASN A 81 -17.46 -1.46 0.67
C ASN A 81 -16.82 -0.34 -0.15
N GLU A 82 -15.63 0.12 0.24
CA GLU A 82 -14.90 1.16 -0.47
C GLU A 82 -14.39 0.66 -1.82
N ILE A 83 -13.88 -0.57 -1.87
CA ILE A 83 -13.45 -1.20 -3.13
C ILE A 83 -14.64 -1.40 -4.06
N GLU A 84 -15.78 -1.84 -3.56
CA GLU A 84 -17.01 -1.96 -4.35
C GLU A 84 -17.44 -0.61 -4.94
N LYS A 85 -17.42 0.47 -4.14
CA LYS A 85 -17.71 1.84 -4.63
C LYS A 85 -16.73 2.26 -5.71
N ILE A 86 -15.43 2.02 -5.53
CA ILE A 86 -14.39 2.33 -6.53
C ILE A 86 -14.70 1.61 -7.84
N LEU A 87 -14.98 0.31 -7.82
CA LEU A 87 -15.25 -0.49 -9.01
C LEU A 87 -16.56 -0.08 -9.71
N ILE A 88 -17.60 0.27 -8.94
CA ILE A 88 -18.87 0.80 -9.47
C ILE A 88 -18.60 2.13 -10.18
N LYS A 89 -17.90 3.06 -9.54
CA LYS A 89 -17.60 4.39 -10.10
C LYS A 89 -16.78 4.29 -11.39
N ILE A 90 -15.75 3.44 -11.38
CA ILE A 90 -14.95 3.17 -12.58
C ILE A 90 -15.84 2.65 -13.72
N LYS A 91 -16.73 1.70 -13.45
CA LYS A 91 -17.65 1.17 -14.44
C LYS A 91 -18.60 2.23 -15.00
N GLU A 92 -19.14 3.10 -14.13
CA GLU A 92 -20.03 4.18 -14.53
C GLU A 92 -19.35 5.22 -15.44
N GLU A 93 -18.10 5.60 -15.14
CA GLU A 93 -17.40 6.67 -15.86
C GLU A 93 -16.69 6.16 -17.13
N THR A 94 -16.20 4.91 -17.11
CA THR A 94 -15.35 4.39 -18.20
C THR A 94 -15.98 3.27 -19.00
N ASN A 95 -17.12 2.74 -18.54
CA ASN A 95 -17.74 1.51 -19.06
C ASN A 95 -16.84 0.26 -18.97
N ILE A 96 -15.81 0.28 -18.11
CA ILE A 96 -14.90 -0.85 -17.86
C ILE A 96 -15.35 -1.55 -16.58
N ASP A 97 -15.80 -2.79 -16.70
CA ASP A 97 -16.20 -3.60 -15.56
C ASP A 97 -15.04 -4.48 -15.08
N LEU A 98 -14.57 -4.22 -13.85
CA LEU A 98 -13.50 -4.96 -13.19
C LEU A 98 -14.00 -5.71 -11.93
N SER A 99 -15.31 -5.76 -11.70
CA SER A 99 -15.92 -6.30 -10.48
C SER A 99 -15.75 -7.82 -10.32
N ASP A 100 -15.44 -8.54 -11.38
CA ASP A 100 -15.20 -9.99 -11.41
C ASP A 100 -13.71 -10.36 -11.20
N ASP A 101 -12.80 -9.39 -11.18
CA ASP A 101 -11.38 -9.64 -11.03
C ASP A 101 -10.97 -9.78 -9.55
N LYS A 102 -11.01 -11.02 -9.05
CA LYS A 102 -10.64 -11.34 -7.66
C LYS A 102 -9.20 -10.95 -7.30
N GLN A 103 -8.28 -11.01 -8.27
CA GLN A 103 -6.87 -10.62 -8.03
C GLN A 103 -6.76 -9.11 -7.83
N LEU A 104 -7.50 -8.32 -8.62
CA LEU A 104 -7.57 -6.87 -8.42
C LEU A 104 -8.16 -6.54 -7.04
N ILE A 105 -9.30 -7.12 -6.72
CA ILE A 105 -10.02 -6.87 -5.46
C ILE A 105 -9.10 -7.16 -4.26
N ASN A 106 -8.47 -8.33 -4.24
CA ASN A 106 -7.55 -8.71 -3.17
C ASN A 106 -6.32 -7.78 -3.13
N GLY A 107 -5.77 -7.44 -4.29
CA GLY A 107 -4.65 -6.51 -4.39
C GLY A 107 -4.98 -5.12 -3.85
N LEU A 108 -6.17 -4.60 -4.19
CA LEU A 108 -6.64 -3.31 -3.67
C LEU A 108 -6.87 -3.36 -2.15
N ALA A 109 -7.49 -4.43 -1.63
CA ALA A 109 -7.73 -4.58 -0.20
C ALA A 109 -6.42 -4.55 0.60
N MET A 110 -5.43 -5.30 0.16
CA MET A 110 -4.11 -5.31 0.78
C MET A 110 -3.40 -3.96 0.67
N HIS A 111 -3.47 -3.32 -0.50
CA HIS A 111 -2.84 -2.02 -0.71
C HIS A 111 -3.50 -0.94 0.15
N LEU A 112 -4.84 -0.86 0.18
CA LEU A 112 -5.58 0.15 0.92
C LEU A 112 -5.30 0.10 2.42
N SER A 113 -5.19 -1.08 3.02
CA SER A 113 -4.88 -1.21 4.44
C SER A 113 -3.58 -0.49 4.82
N ALA A 114 -2.51 -0.64 4.04
CA ALA A 114 -1.25 0.05 4.28
C ALA A 114 -1.27 1.51 3.81
N ALA A 115 -1.90 1.80 2.66
CA ALA A 115 -1.95 3.14 2.06
C ALA A 115 -2.72 4.12 2.95
N LEU A 116 -3.87 3.72 3.50
CA LEU A 116 -4.66 4.56 4.39
C LEU A 116 -3.91 4.94 5.66
N GLN A 117 -3.09 4.03 6.21
CA GLN A 117 -2.22 4.37 7.34
C GLN A 117 -1.16 5.39 6.94
N ARG A 118 -0.55 5.25 5.76
CA ARG A 118 0.42 6.24 5.27
C ARG A 118 -0.23 7.61 5.06
N MET A 119 -1.40 7.66 4.43
CA MET A 119 -2.13 8.90 4.19
C MET A 119 -2.55 9.57 5.51
N ARG A 120 -3.09 8.79 6.45
CA ARG A 120 -3.50 9.29 7.78
C ARG A 120 -2.36 9.98 8.54
N PHE A 121 -1.15 9.45 8.42
CA PHE A 121 0.03 9.97 9.13
C PHE A 121 0.94 10.82 8.25
N ASP A 122 0.46 11.26 7.08
CA ASP A 122 1.23 12.05 6.09
C ASP A 122 2.63 11.46 5.79
N MET A 123 2.67 10.13 5.69
CA MET A 123 3.89 9.40 5.37
C MET A 123 4.14 9.41 3.88
N ASN A 124 5.17 10.11 3.46
CA ASN A 124 5.57 10.14 2.06
C ASN A 124 6.16 8.79 1.62
N ILE A 125 5.60 8.22 0.56
CA ILE A 125 6.15 7.08 -0.16
C ILE A 125 6.58 7.54 -1.55
N ARG A 126 7.73 7.04 -2.01
CA ARG A 126 8.19 7.29 -3.38
C ARG A 126 7.83 6.11 -4.26
N ASN A 127 7.23 6.39 -5.40
CA ASN A 127 7.01 5.42 -6.46
C ASN A 127 8.01 5.68 -7.59
N GLU A 128 9.05 4.86 -7.68
CA GLU A 128 10.10 5.00 -8.68
C GLU A 128 9.62 4.73 -10.12
N PHE A 129 8.45 4.10 -10.26
CA PHE A 129 7.83 3.77 -11.54
C PHE A 129 6.75 4.77 -11.97
N LEU A 130 6.49 5.84 -11.21
CA LEU A 130 5.38 6.77 -11.43
C LEU A 130 5.34 7.31 -12.87
N ASP A 131 6.46 7.85 -13.34
CA ASP A 131 6.54 8.39 -14.70
C ASP A 131 6.36 7.30 -15.77
N SER A 132 6.92 6.11 -15.53
CA SER A 132 6.76 4.97 -16.44
C SER A 132 5.30 4.51 -16.49
N ILE A 133 4.61 4.48 -15.34
CA ILE A 133 3.20 4.08 -15.24
C ILE A 133 2.33 5.08 -16.01
N LYS A 134 2.51 6.38 -15.81
CA LYS A 134 1.78 7.43 -16.53
C LYS A 134 1.94 7.32 -18.04
N ASN A 135 3.16 7.04 -18.50
CA ASN A 135 3.46 6.97 -19.93
C ASN A 135 3.02 5.67 -20.58
N MET A 136 3.18 4.54 -19.91
CA MET A 136 2.94 3.21 -20.50
C MET A 136 1.52 2.70 -20.21
N TYR A 137 0.89 3.16 -19.12
CA TYR A 137 -0.42 2.71 -18.66
C TYR A 137 -1.35 3.88 -18.33
N PRO A 138 -1.57 4.85 -19.27
CA PRO A 138 -2.36 6.04 -19.00
C PRO A 138 -3.78 5.72 -18.54
N LEU A 139 -4.45 4.74 -19.18
CA LEU A 139 -5.78 4.30 -18.76
C LEU A 139 -5.79 3.75 -17.32
N ALA A 140 -4.82 2.92 -16.95
CA ALA A 140 -4.71 2.42 -15.58
C ALA A 140 -4.50 3.55 -14.57
N PHE A 141 -3.75 4.59 -14.98
CA PHE A 141 -3.55 5.78 -14.13
C PHE A 141 -4.85 6.59 -13.98
N GLU A 142 -5.65 6.74 -15.04
CA GLU A 142 -6.98 7.37 -14.97
C GLU A 142 -7.91 6.62 -14.02
N LEU A 143 -7.99 5.27 -14.11
CA LEU A 143 -8.77 4.47 -13.17
C LEU A 143 -8.30 4.65 -11.72
N ALA A 144 -7.00 4.79 -11.51
CA ALA A 144 -6.43 5.03 -10.19
C ALA A 144 -6.75 6.43 -9.65
N VAL A 145 -6.88 7.45 -10.51
CA VAL A 145 -7.32 8.78 -10.11
C VAL A 145 -8.77 8.72 -9.60
N ILE A 146 -9.68 8.05 -10.34
CA ILE A 146 -11.06 7.84 -9.89
C ILE A 146 -11.09 7.11 -8.53
N ALA A 147 -10.25 6.09 -8.35
CA ALA A 147 -10.14 5.40 -7.07
C ALA A 147 -9.64 6.34 -5.96
N GLY A 148 -8.68 7.20 -6.25
CA GLY A 148 -8.16 8.22 -5.33
C GLY A 148 -9.25 9.19 -4.86
N GLU A 149 -10.12 9.65 -5.76
CA GLU A 149 -11.24 10.53 -5.43
C GLU A 149 -12.21 9.86 -4.43
N ILE A 150 -12.58 8.60 -4.65
CA ILE A 150 -13.42 7.84 -3.73
C ILE A 150 -12.76 7.65 -2.36
N ILE A 151 -11.45 7.44 -2.33
CA ILE A 151 -10.68 7.33 -1.07
C ILE A 151 -10.72 8.67 -0.33
N GLU A 152 -10.48 9.79 -1.01
CA GLU A 152 -10.53 11.14 -0.43
C GLU A 152 -11.92 11.44 0.15
N GLU A 153 -12.99 11.12 -0.58
CA GLU A 153 -14.38 11.32 -0.15
C GLU A 153 -14.74 10.52 1.10
N ASN A 154 -14.30 9.25 1.18
CA ASN A 154 -14.69 8.38 2.30
C ASN A 154 -13.83 8.57 3.56
N PHE A 155 -12.55 8.89 3.39
CA PHE A 155 -11.59 8.95 4.51
C PHE A 155 -11.12 10.37 4.84
N GLN A 156 -11.43 11.37 4.00
CA GLN A 156 -11.03 12.77 4.17
C GLN A 156 -9.50 12.96 4.23
N PHE A 157 -8.75 12.08 3.59
CA PHE A 157 -7.31 12.16 3.41
C PHE A 157 -6.99 12.48 1.96
N ARG A 158 -6.00 13.32 1.73
CA ARG A 158 -5.52 13.60 0.38
C ARG A 158 -4.70 12.42 -0.14
N THR A 159 -5.08 11.86 -1.29
CA THR A 159 -4.35 10.79 -1.96
C THR A 159 -3.15 11.37 -2.71
N GLN A 160 -1.95 11.03 -2.28
CA GLN A 160 -0.73 11.49 -2.93
C GLN A 160 -0.54 10.81 -4.30
N GLU A 161 0.04 11.51 -5.25
CA GLU A 161 0.26 11.01 -6.61
C GLU A 161 1.06 9.70 -6.67
N ASN A 162 2.00 9.51 -5.75
CA ASN A 162 2.73 8.25 -5.63
C ASN A 162 1.82 7.06 -5.25
N GLU A 163 0.83 7.28 -4.38
CA GLU A 163 -0.17 6.26 -4.03
C GLU A 163 -1.10 5.96 -5.21
N ILE A 164 -1.53 7.00 -5.96
CA ILE A 164 -2.26 6.81 -7.22
C ILE A 164 -1.46 5.95 -8.18
N GLY A 165 -0.15 6.17 -8.29
CA GLY A 165 0.74 5.34 -9.10
C GLY A 165 0.77 3.88 -8.66
N PHE A 166 0.74 3.60 -7.36
CA PHE A 166 0.66 2.22 -6.86
C PHE A 166 -0.71 1.58 -7.14
N LEU A 167 -1.81 2.32 -6.97
CA LEU A 167 -3.15 1.87 -7.37
C LEU A 167 -3.21 1.58 -8.87
N ALA A 168 -2.60 2.43 -9.71
CA ALA A 168 -2.54 2.25 -11.15
C ALA A 168 -1.84 0.94 -11.55
N MET A 169 -0.86 0.46 -10.78
CA MET A 169 -0.22 -0.83 -11.04
C MET A 169 -1.21 -2.00 -10.87
N HIS A 170 -2.10 -1.95 -9.88
CA HIS A 170 -3.16 -2.94 -9.71
C HIS A 170 -4.16 -2.92 -10.85
N PHE A 171 -4.62 -1.73 -11.26
CA PHE A 171 -5.52 -1.56 -12.41
C PHE A 171 -4.85 -1.98 -13.70
N GLY A 172 -3.58 -1.63 -13.92
CA GLY A 172 -2.82 -2.04 -15.09
C GLY A 172 -2.78 -3.55 -15.25
N ALA A 173 -2.47 -4.28 -14.18
CA ALA A 173 -2.50 -5.74 -14.18
C ALA A 173 -3.90 -6.30 -14.48
N ALA A 174 -4.97 -5.68 -13.97
CA ALA A 174 -6.34 -6.07 -14.24
C ALA A 174 -6.74 -5.84 -15.71
N LEU A 175 -6.38 -4.67 -16.27
CA LEU A 175 -6.61 -4.35 -17.68
C LEU A 175 -5.88 -5.30 -18.61
N GLU A 176 -4.66 -5.71 -18.28
CA GLU A 176 -3.90 -6.70 -19.03
C GLU A 176 -4.58 -8.08 -18.98
N ARG A 177 -5.09 -8.52 -17.82
CA ARG A 177 -5.86 -9.78 -17.72
C ARG A 177 -7.15 -9.76 -18.53
N LYS A 178 -7.82 -8.62 -18.62
CA LYS A 178 -9.04 -8.44 -19.42
C LYS A 178 -8.79 -8.41 -20.94
N GLY A 179 -7.51 -8.41 -21.35
CA GLY A 179 -7.15 -8.49 -22.78
C GLY A 179 -7.47 -7.24 -23.57
N LEU A 180 -7.41 -6.08 -22.93
CA LEU A 180 -7.56 -4.78 -23.62
C LEU A 180 -6.31 -4.42 -24.45
N ASN A 181 -5.29 -5.28 -24.43
CA ASN A 181 -4.11 -5.23 -25.29
C ASN A 181 -3.93 -6.53 -26.08
N GLU A 182 -3.37 -6.45 -27.30
CA GLU A 182 -3.21 -7.57 -28.24
C GLU A 182 -2.35 -8.73 -27.70
N LYS A 183 -2.81 -9.97 -27.90
CA LYS A 183 -2.11 -11.20 -27.43
C LYS A 183 -0.88 -11.54 -28.26
N LYS A 184 0.27 -11.72 -27.60
CA LYS A 184 1.50 -12.32 -28.17
C LYS A 184 1.89 -13.63 -27.47
N PRO A 185 2.70 -14.53 -28.09
CA PRO A 185 2.98 -15.87 -27.55
C PRO A 185 3.78 -15.89 -26.25
N ARG A 186 3.45 -16.84 -25.37
CA ARG A 186 3.90 -16.90 -23.97
C ARG A 186 5.26 -17.57 -23.78
N LYS A 187 6.18 -16.93 -23.03
CA LYS A 187 7.40 -17.53 -22.47
C LYS A 187 7.25 -17.68 -20.97
N LYS A 188 7.82 -18.76 -20.37
CA LYS A 188 7.81 -18.91 -18.91
C LYS A 188 8.91 -18.05 -18.29
N ALA A 189 8.56 -17.22 -17.31
CA ALA A 189 9.48 -16.39 -16.54
C ALA A 189 9.15 -16.45 -15.04
N ILE A 190 10.17 -16.36 -14.19
CA ILE A 190 10.00 -16.17 -12.75
C ILE A 190 10.28 -14.70 -12.46
N ILE A 191 9.32 -14.03 -11.82
CA ILE A 191 9.41 -12.61 -11.52
C ILE A 191 9.63 -12.46 -10.01
N VAL A 192 10.79 -11.88 -9.65
CA VAL A 192 11.11 -11.51 -8.26
C VAL A 192 11.21 -9.99 -8.21
N CYS A 193 10.32 -9.35 -7.43
CA CYS A 193 10.28 -7.91 -7.30
C CYS A 193 10.36 -7.45 -5.85
N TYR A 194 11.37 -6.64 -5.53
CA TYR A 194 11.55 -6.08 -4.20
C TYR A 194 10.53 -4.95 -3.88
N ALA A 195 9.93 -4.34 -4.91
CA ALA A 195 8.95 -3.26 -4.76
C ALA A 195 7.55 -3.74 -4.34
N GLY A 196 7.33 -5.06 -4.30
CA GLY A 196 6.10 -5.67 -3.83
C GLY A 196 5.30 -6.41 -4.89
N VAL A 197 4.16 -6.94 -4.46
CA VAL A 197 3.34 -7.87 -5.25
C VAL A 197 2.70 -7.21 -6.46
N ALA A 198 2.20 -5.97 -6.31
CA ALA A 198 1.55 -5.25 -7.40
C ALA A 198 2.50 -5.06 -8.60
N THR A 199 3.75 -4.63 -8.34
CA THR A 199 4.77 -4.50 -9.38
C THR A 199 5.10 -5.83 -10.03
N ALA A 200 5.21 -6.91 -9.24
CA ALA A 200 5.47 -8.24 -9.76
C ALA A 200 4.31 -8.74 -10.65
N MET A 201 3.06 -8.49 -10.25
CA MET A 201 1.86 -8.83 -11.04
C MET A 201 1.82 -8.06 -12.36
N LEU A 202 2.07 -6.76 -12.35
CA LEU A 202 2.10 -5.94 -13.56
C LEU A 202 3.16 -6.43 -14.55
N ILE A 203 4.38 -6.73 -14.06
CA ILE A 203 5.46 -7.28 -14.87
C ILE A 203 5.07 -8.66 -15.42
N LYS A 204 4.45 -9.52 -14.59
CA LYS A 204 3.97 -10.83 -15.01
C LYS A 204 2.99 -10.71 -16.19
N GLU A 205 1.94 -9.90 -16.02
CA GLU A 205 0.93 -9.70 -17.06
C GLU A 205 1.56 -9.16 -18.36
N LYS A 206 2.54 -8.26 -18.24
CA LYS A 206 3.24 -7.70 -19.40
C LYS A 206 4.15 -8.71 -20.11
N ILE A 207 4.81 -9.61 -19.36
CA ILE A 207 5.64 -10.67 -19.93
C ILE A 207 4.79 -11.75 -20.61
N GLU A 208 3.62 -12.06 -20.05
CA GLU A 208 2.71 -13.07 -20.61
C GLU A 208 2.08 -12.64 -21.95
N GLN A 209 2.14 -11.35 -22.29
CA GLN A 209 1.61 -10.77 -23.53
C GLN A 209 2.65 -10.65 -24.65
N ASN A 210 3.96 -10.74 -24.36
CA ASN A 210 5.04 -10.71 -25.34
C ASN A 210 5.50 -12.10 -25.73
#